data_8740939c515d90a4e2104148408b5e99
#
_entry.id   8740939c515d90a4e2104148408b5e99
#
_cell.length_a   1.000
_cell.length_b   1.000
_cell.length_c   1.000
_cell.angle_alpha   90.00
_cell.angle_beta   90.00
_cell.angle_gamma   90.00
#
_symmetry.space_group_name_H-M   'P 1'
#
loop_
_entity.id
_entity.type
_entity.pdbx_description
1 polymer ?
#
loop_
_entity_poly.entity_id
_entity_poly.type
_entity_poly.pdbx_seq_one_letter_code
_entity_poly.pdbx_strand_id
1 'polypeptide(L)'
;MQGTAIVRHVVTFGRVLREVGIEVGPGRVADAVRGLDTVDLTRQEDVYFTLRQTLVSRQDELELFDRAFVAWFLRGPVAPLVRQRDQRRYAERVARDTLESGRDEAEPEETGAPHELGASAHELLREKDFAEMTPEEFERARRLMAAIARTRPRRTSRRRAPDPRGDRLDMRRMLRRCLRSGGDPVDQLWKSRKVVPRKLVVLCDVSGSMDAYARALLFFLHAIVGTGHGVEAFAFGTRLTRLTTDLGTRDPEAALARATETAIDWGSGTRIGNSLAEFNAVYGRRALTRGAVVVIVSDGWERDDPGLIGREMVKLARAAYAIVWVNPLKGSPEYEPLAGGMRAALPFIDRFLPGHNLRSLEELAAVLAGIERRHAA
;
A
#
# COMPACT_ATOMS: atom_id res chain seq x y z
N MET A 1 24.30 21.28 -8.06
CA MET A 1 22.99 21.83 -7.70
C MET A 1 22.26 21.02 -6.61
N GLN A 2 22.62 19.76 -6.34
CA GLN A 2 21.98 18.92 -5.31
C GLN A 2 22.27 19.38 -3.87
N GLY A 3 23.46 19.87 -3.54
CA GLY A 3 23.84 20.28 -2.18
C GLY A 3 22.96 21.41 -1.58
N THR A 4 22.53 22.37 -2.40
CA THR A 4 21.74 23.51 -1.93
C THR A 4 20.29 23.10 -1.54
N ALA A 5 19.73 22.08 -2.18
CA ALA A 5 18.41 21.56 -1.86
C ALA A 5 18.40 20.83 -0.50
N ILE A 6 19.42 19.99 -0.25
CA ILE A 6 19.59 19.24 1.01
C ILE A 6 19.78 20.22 2.19
N VAL A 7 20.65 21.21 2.04
CA VAL A 7 20.86 22.24 3.06
C VAL A 7 19.53 22.93 3.43
N ARG A 8 18.76 23.33 2.42
CA ARG A 8 17.46 23.97 2.63
C ARG A 8 16.49 23.04 3.39
N HIS A 9 16.47 21.76 3.02
CA HIS A 9 15.62 20.75 3.63
C HIS A 9 15.95 20.56 5.12
N VAL A 10 17.23 20.43 5.46
CA VAL A 10 17.70 20.29 6.85
C VAL A 10 17.45 21.56 7.68
N VAL A 11 17.67 22.74 7.09
CA VAL A 11 17.37 24.03 7.76
C VAL A 11 15.88 24.15 8.08
N THR A 12 15.03 23.75 7.14
CA THR A 12 13.57 23.78 7.36
C THR A 12 13.13 22.74 8.39
N PHE A 13 13.68 21.54 8.34
CA PHE A 13 13.44 20.52 9.36
C PHE A 13 13.87 20.99 10.76
N GLY A 14 15.02 21.67 10.89
CA GLY A 14 15.43 22.27 12.14
C GLY A 14 14.46 23.35 12.66
N ARG A 15 13.70 24.03 11.79
CA ARG A 15 12.61 24.93 12.20
C ARG A 15 11.39 24.14 12.73
N VAL A 16 11.01 23.08 12.02
CA VAL A 16 9.92 22.16 12.45
C VAL A 16 10.24 21.59 13.84
N LEU A 17 11.47 21.12 14.07
CA LEU A 17 11.86 20.60 15.38
C LEU A 17 11.73 21.63 16.50
N ARG A 18 12.05 22.91 16.24
CA ARG A 18 11.84 24.02 17.21
C ARG A 18 10.35 24.27 17.49
N GLU A 19 9.51 24.20 16.48
CA GLU A 19 8.06 24.36 16.64
C GLU A 19 7.45 23.24 17.49
N VAL A 20 7.93 21.99 17.36
CA VAL A 20 7.49 20.87 18.21
C VAL A 20 8.15 20.85 19.60
N GLY A 21 9.07 21.79 19.89
CA GLY A 21 9.64 22.01 21.21
C GLY A 21 11.00 21.38 21.46
N ILE A 22 11.73 20.95 20.42
CA ILE A 22 13.13 20.50 20.50
C ILE A 22 14.04 21.71 20.32
N GLU A 23 14.99 21.92 21.23
CA GLU A 23 15.92 23.05 21.17
C GLU A 23 17.04 22.77 20.15
N VAL A 24 16.83 23.21 18.90
CA VAL A 24 17.81 23.10 17.82
C VAL A 24 18.45 24.45 17.51
N GLY A 25 19.70 24.64 17.95
CA GLY A 25 20.48 25.84 17.63
C GLY A 25 21.05 25.80 16.18
N PRO A 26 21.44 26.97 15.63
CA PRO A 26 22.00 27.06 14.27
C PRO A 26 23.29 26.22 14.08
N GLY A 27 24.11 26.09 15.14
CA GLY A 27 25.31 25.25 15.13
C GLY A 27 24.99 23.78 14.86
N ARG A 28 23.95 23.25 15.48
CA ARG A 28 23.50 21.86 15.29
C ARG A 28 22.97 21.60 13.89
N VAL A 29 22.27 22.58 13.32
CA VAL A 29 21.83 22.47 11.92
C VAL A 29 23.03 22.43 10.98
N ALA A 30 24.09 23.20 11.26
CA ALA A 30 25.33 23.16 10.48
C ALA A 30 26.07 21.81 10.67
N ASP A 31 26.06 21.24 11.89
CA ASP A 31 26.63 19.92 12.17
C ASP A 31 25.84 18.82 11.46
N ALA A 32 24.52 18.91 11.44
CA ALA A 32 23.67 17.99 10.72
C ALA A 32 23.95 17.99 9.20
N VAL A 33 24.11 19.17 8.60
CA VAL A 33 24.47 19.30 7.18
C VAL A 33 25.84 18.67 6.93
N ARG A 34 26.85 18.94 7.78
CA ARG A 34 28.18 18.34 7.64
C ARG A 34 28.15 16.82 7.84
N GLY A 35 27.38 16.32 8.78
CA GLY A 35 27.19 14.89 8.99
C GLY A 35 26.60 14.20 7.77
N LEU A 36 25.62 14.82 7.14
CA LEU A 36 24.99 14.28 5.93
C LEU A 36 25.93 14.24 4.70
N ASP A 37 26.96 15.09 4.65
CA ASP A 37 27.98 15.03 3.60
C ASP A 37 28.89 13.79 3.73
N THR A 38 28.93 13.12 4.89
CA THR A 38 29.80 11.97 5.17
C THR A 38 29.10 10.62 5.11
N VAL A 39 27.78 10.61 4.97
CA VAL A 39 26.95 9.39 4.96
C VAL A 39 26.26 9.18 3.61
N ASP A 40 25.79 7.97 3.37
CA ASP A 40 25.04 7.64 2.16
C ASP A 40 23.60 8.16 2.28
N LEU A 41 23.29 9.25 1.56
CA LEU A 41 21.97 9.87 1.54
C LEU A 41 20.88 8.98 0.93
N THR A 42 21.24 7.88 0.29
CA THR A 42 20.28 6.90 -0.24
C THR A 42 19.80 5.93 0.85
N ARG A 43 20.46 5.94 2.00
CA ARG A 43 20.15 5.09 3.16
C ARG A 43 19.44 5.89 4.23
N GLN A 44 18.15 5.64 4.40
CA GLN A 44 17.30 6.34 5.38
C GLN A 44 17.87 6.27 6.80
N GLU A 45 18.40 5.11 7.21
CA GLU A 45 18.97 4.93 8.54
C GLU A 45 20.18 5.83 8.78
N ASP A 46 21.05 5.96 7.79
CA ASP A 46 22.24 6.82 7.90
C ASP A 46 21.82 8.30 8.04
N VAL A 47 20.83 8.73 7.26
CA VAL A 47 20.23 10.08 7.37
C VAL A 47 19.55 10.24 8.73
N TYR A 48 18.71 9.29 9.14
CA TYR A 48 17.99 9.31 10.40
C TYR A 48 18.93 9.39 11.60
N PHE A 49 19.91 8.47 11.70
CA PHE A 49 20.84 8.47 12.83
C PHE A 49 21.74 9.70 12.84
N THR A 50 22.19 10.20 11.67
CA THR A 50 22.98 11.42 11.57
C THR A 50 22.20 12.63 12.08
N LEU A 51 20.96 12.80 11.63
CA LEU A 51 20.11 13.91 12.06
C LEU A 51 19.71 13.76 13.55
N ARG A 52 19.43 12.55 14.01
CA ARG A 52 19.09 12.29 15.41
C ARG A 52 20.25 12.61 16.34
N GLN A 53 21.48 12.19 16.02
CA GLN A 53 22.67 12.46 16.84
C GLN A 53 23.07 13.93 16.85
N THR A 54 22.83 14.65 15.76
CA THR A 54 23.24 16.07 15.64
C THR A 54 22.19 17.04 16.17
N LEU A 55 20.89 16.72 15.99
CA LEU A 55 19.80 17.66 16.31
C LEU A 55 19.15 17.41 17.69
N VAL A 56 19.24 16.21 18.26
CA VAL A 56 18.66 15.87 19.56
C VAL A 56 19.73 15.86 20.66
N SER A 57 19.40 16.41 21.83
CA SER A 57 20.32 16.49 22.96
C SER A 57 19.88 15.73 24.20
N ARG A 58 18.58 15.51 24.30
CA ARG A 58 17.95 15.00 25.51
C ARG A 58 17.18 13.75 25.17
N GLN A 59 17.14 12.81 26.10
CA GLN A 59 16.44 11.54 25.91
C GLN A 59 14.93 11.71 25.77
N ASP A 60 14.35 12.71 26.45
CA ASP A 60 12.94 13.05 26.38
C ASP A 60 12.50 13.69 25.05
N GLU A 61 13.45 14.13 24.23
CA GLU A 61 13.21 14.69 22.88
C GLU A 61 13.20 13.60 21.78
N LEU A 62 13.66 12.38 22.08
CA LEU A 62 13.83 11.31 21.08
C LEU A 62 12.50 10.95 20.42
N GLU A 63 11.45 10.74 21.19
CA GLU A 63 10.13 10.37 20.67
C GLU A 63 9.52 11.49 19.80
N LEU A 64 9.73 12.75 20.21
CA LEU A 64 9.29 13.91 19.43
C LEU A 64 10.06 14.03 18.11
N PHE A 65 11.38 13.78 18.16
CA PHE A 65 12.22 13.77 16.96
C PHE A 65 11.78 12.67 15.99
N ASP A 66 11.55 11.44 16.48
CA ASP A 66 11.16 10.29 15.65
C ASP A 66 9.84 10.60 14.92
N ARG A 67 8.86 11.15 15.62
CA ARG A 67 7.58 11.57 15.05
C ARG A 67 7.74 12.71 14.02
N ALA A 68 8.57 13.70 14.34
CA ALA A 68 8.85 14.82 13.43
C ALA A 68 9.63 14.34 12.19
N PHE A 69 10.59 13.43 12.35
CA PHE A 69 11.37 12.85 11.25
C PHE A 69 10.47 12.08 10.29
N VAL A 70 9.64 11.18 10.81
CA VAL A 70 8.66 10.44 10.01
C VAL A 70 7.73 11.42 9.26
N ALA A 71 7.23 12.41 9.96
CA ALA A 71 6.34 13.38 9.38
C ALA A 71 6.99 14.24 8.28
N TRP A 72 8.25 14.63 8.45
CA TRP A 72 8.96 15.53 7.53
C TRP A 72 9.61 14.81 6.34
N PHE A 73 10.34 13.73 6.60
CA PHE A 73 11.09 13.01 5.56
C PHE A 73 10.28 11.92 4.88
N LEU A 74 9.23 11.40 5.53
CA LEU A 74 8.42 10.32 4.99
C LEU A 74 7.03 10.77 4.51
N ARG A 75 6.54 11.94 4.99
CA ARG A 75 5.19 12.44 4.66
C ARG A 75 5.17 13.83 3.99
N GLY A 76 6.34 14.48 3.82
CA GLY A 76 6.42 15.87 3.33
C GLY A 76 6.15 16.93 4.41
N PRO A 77 6.13 18.25 4.07
CA PRO A 77 5.99 19.32 5.04
C PRO A 77 4.67 19.20 5.81
N VAL A 78 4.80 18.98 7.12
CA VAL A 78 3.70 18.78 8.06
C VAL A 78 3.18 20.13 8.52
N ALA A 79 1.86 20.28 8.62
CA ALA A 79 1.25 21.29 9.47
C ALA A 79 1.78 21.15 10.91
N PRO A 80 2.01 22.26 11.65
CA PRO A 80 2.72 22.23 12.91
C PRO A 80 2.11 21.23 13.89
N LEU A 81 2.96 20.35 14.45
CA LEU A 81 2.60 19.42 15.53
C LEU A 81 2.32 20.25 16.81
N VAL A 82 1.07 20.66 17.00
CA VAL A 82 0.62 21.44 18.15
C VAL A 82 0.64 20.54 19.40
N ARG A 83 1.28 21.01 20.48
CA ARG A 83 1.28 20.30 21.77
C ARG A 83 -0.16 20.04 22.24
N GLN A 84 -0.44 18.86 22.77
CA GLN A 84 -1.75 18.48 23.33
C GLN A 84 -2.33 19.49 24.34
N ARG A 85 -1.49 20.30 25.01
CA ARG A 85 -1.92 21.39 25.88
C ARG A 85 -2.58 22.57 25.15
N ASP A 86 -2.18 22.82 23.90
CA ASP A 86 -2.74 23.91 23.10
C ASP A 86 -4.00 23.47 22.35
N GLN A 87 -4.16 22.16 22.09
CA GLN A 87 -5.41 21.64 21.50
C GLN A 87 -6.62 21.82 22.43
N ARG A 88 -6.46 21.66 23.75
CA ARG A 88 -7.56 21.96 24.70
C ARG A 88 -7.91 23.43 24.71
N ARG A 89 -6.91 24.31 24.73
CA ARG A 89 -7.14 25.78 24.69
C ARG A 89 -7.72 26.24 23.36
N TYR A 90 -7.31 25.61 22.24
CA TYR A 90 -7.86 25.89 20.91
C TYR A 90 -9.31 25.40 20.81
N ALA A 91 -9.61 24.19 21.28
CA ALA A 91 -10.98 23.65 21.31
C ALA A 91 -11.91 24.49 22.24
N GLU A 92 -11.41 24.93 23.39
CA GLU A 92 -12.15 25.84 24.31
C GLU A 92 -12.37 27.23 23.68
N ARG A 93 -11.44 27.72 22.86
CA ARG A 93 -11.56 29.01 22.17
C ARG A 93 -12.56 28.91 21.01
N VAL A 94 -12.48 27.87 20.19
CA VAL A 94 -13.44 27.62 19.11
C VAL A 94 -14.85 27.41 19.66
N ALA A 95 -14.98 26.66 20.76
CA ALA A 95 -16.28 26.48 21.43
C ALA A 95 -16.85 27.80 22.01
N ARG A 96 -16.00 28.72 22.47
CA ARG A 96 -16.41 30.02 22.97
C ARG A 96 -16.82 30.96 21.84
N ASP A 97 -16.04 31.03 20.76
CA ASP A 97 -16.36 31.84 19.58
C ASP A 97 -17.65 31.36 18.88
N THR A 98 -17.94 30.06 18.91
CA THR A 98 -19.19 29.49 18.39
C THR A 98 -20.40 29.80 19.27
N LEU A 99 -20.19 30.00 20.59
CA LEU A 99 -21.25 30.35 21.53
C LEU A 99 -21.56 31.86 21.55
N GLU A 100 -20.61 32.72 21.16
CA GLU A 100 -20.81 34.18 21.08
C GLU A 100 -21.37 34.62 19.72
N SER A 101 -21.24 33.83 18.67
CA SER A 101 -21.80 34.10 17.31
C SER A 101 -23.25 33.62 17.13
N GLY A 102 -23.87 33.04 18.14
CA GLY A 102 -25.17 32.39 18.06
C GLY A 102 -26.34 33.22 18.66
N ARG A 103 -26.43 34.54 18.37
CA ARG A 103 -27.63 35.33 18.60
C ARG A 103 -27.90 36.24 17.42
N ASP A 104 -28.43 35.64 16.38
CA ASP A 104 -29.37 36.29 15.46
C ASP A 104 -30.27 35.20 14.87
N GLU A 105 -31.55 35.43 15.04
CA GLU A 105 -32.65 34.55 14.72
C GLU A 105 -32.80 34.46 13.20
N ALA A 106 -32.68 33.24 12.63
CA ALA A 106 -33.32 32.89 11.37
C ALA A 106 -33.83 31.45 11.47
N GLU A 107 -35.11 31.32 11.27
CA GLU A 107 -35.84 30.03 11.22
C GLU A 107 -35.22 29.06 10.23
N PRO A 108 -35.19 27.73 10.51
CA PRO A 108 -34.66 26.75 9.59
C PRO A 108 -35.69 26.43 8.52
N GLU A 109 -35.43 26.78 7.27
CA GLU A 109 -36.04 26.09 6.14
C GLU A 109 -35.50 24.66 6.07
N GLU A 110 -36.36 23.71 6.43
CA GLU A 110 -36.19 22.29 6.11
C GLU A 110 -36.28 22.11 4.60
N THR A 111 -35.14 21.95 3.92
CA THR A 111 -35.06 21.18 2.65
C THR A 111 -33.59 20.93 2.30
N GLY A 112 -33.09 19.78 2.69
CA GLY A 112 -31.81 19.26 2.22
C GLY A 112 -31.70 17.78 2.59
N ALA A 113 -31.89 16.91 1.60
CA ALA A 113 -32.01 15.48 1.78
C ALA A 113 -30.76 14.84 2.43
N PRO A 114 -30.91 13.82 3.30
CA PRO A 114 -29.81 13.12 3.96
C PRO A 114 -28.83 12.42 3.02
N HIS A 115 -29.11 12.39 1.72
CA HIS A 115 -28.28 11.77 0.68
C HIS A 115 -27.03 12.56 0.30
N GLU A 116 -27.05 13.89 0.32
CA GLU A 116 -25.88 14.70 -0.09
C GLU A 116 -24.80 14.74 0.97
N LEU A 117 -25.16 14.80 2.25
CA LEU A 117 -24.21 14.75 3.36
C LEU A 117 -23.50 13.38 3.46
N GLY A 118 -24.21 12.29 3.14
CA GLY A 118 -23.64 10.96 3.11
C GLY A 118 -22.66 10.74 1.97
N ALA A 119 -22.92 11.27 0.77
CA ALA A 119 -22.04 11.21 -0.38
C ALA A 119 -20.74 11.99 -0.15
N SER A 120 -20.81 13.19 0.41
CA SER A 120 -19.64 14.01 0.76
C SER A 120 -18.76 13.35 1.82
N ALA A 121 -19.34 12.79 2.89
CA ALA A 121 -18.59 12.08 3.93
C ALA A 121 -17.89 10.82 3.40
N HIS A 122 -18.51 10.12 2.46
CA HIS A 122 -17.91 8.95 1.79
C HIS A 122 -16.73 9.35 0.88
N GLU A 123 -16.84 10.47 0.19
CA GLU A 123 -15.80 10.96 -0.71
C GLU A 123 -14.58 11.47 0.09
N LEU A 124 -14.81 12.18 1.18
CA LEU A 124 -13.75 12.58 2.10
C LEU A 124 -13.01 11.38 2.70
N LEU A 125 -13.72 10.30 3.08
CA LEU A 125 -13.10 9.09 3.60
C LEU A 125 -12.22 8.37 2.55
N ARG A 126 -12.57 8.46 1.27
CA ARG A 126 -11.80 7.84 0.17
C ARG A 126 -10.47 8.54 -0.08
N GLU A 127 -10.42 9.84 0.13
CA GLU A 127 -9.21 10.66 -0.07
C GLU A 127 -8.31 10.70 1.18
N LYS A 128 -8.87 10.43 2.37
CA LYS A 128 -8.14 10.52 3.63
C LYS A 128 -7.05 9.48 3.74
N ASP A 129 -5.85 9.91 4.15
CA ASP A 129 -4.71 9.03 4.40
C ASP A 129 -5.01 8.03 5.53
N PHE A 130 -4.69 6.76 5.34
CA PHE A 130 -4.88 5.71 6.36
C PHE A 130 -4.18 6.04 7.69
N ALA A 131 -3.06 6.73 7.63
CA ALA A 131 -2.30 7.15 8.80
C ALA A 131 -3.00 8.23 9.64
N GLU A 132 -3.98 8.93 9.05
CA GLU A 132 -4.73 10.01 9.68
C GLU A 132 -6.15 9.60 10.09
N MET A 133 -6.56 8.37 9.76
CA MET A 133 -7.91 7.88 10.05
C MET A 133 -8.11 7.63 11.55
N THR A 134 -9.27 8.05 12.06
CA THR A 134 -9.73 7.65 13.39
C THR A 134 -10.12 6.16 13.39
N PRO A 135 -10.22 5.50 14.57
CA PRO A 135 -10.67 4.10 14.65
C PRO A 135 -12.03 3.86 13.99
N GLU A 136 -12.98 4.79 14.13
CA GLU A 136 -14.31 4.70 13.54
C GLU A 136 -14.29 4.86 12.02
N GLU A 137 -13.48 5.80 11.51
CA GLU A 137 -13.25 5.99 10.07
C GLU A 137 -12.58 4.76 9.47
N PHE A 138 -11.60 4.20 10.19
CA PHE A 138 -10.90 2.99 9.76
C PHE A 138 -11.84 1.79 9.66
N GLU A 139 -12.79 1.61 10.59
CA GLU A 139 -13.80 0.56 10.51
C GLU A 139 -14.73 0.72 9.30
N ARG A 140 -15.06 1.95 8.92
CA ARG A 140 -15.80 2.21 7.68
C ARG A 140 -14.95 1.90 6.45
N ALA A 141 -13.68 2.32 6.45
CA ALA A 141 -12.71 2.05 5.39
C ALA A 141 -12.52 0.54 5.18
N ARG A 142 -12.44 -0.25 6.25
CA ARG A 142 -12.31 -1.72 6.21
C ARG A 142 -13.41 -2.39 5.42
N ARG A 143 -14.65 -1.94 5.56
CA ARG A 143 -15.79 -2.48 4.78
C ARG A 143 -15.64 -2.21 3.29
N LEU A 144 -15.17 -1.02 2.92
CA LEU A 144 -14.89 -0.63 1.54
C LEU A 144 -13.71 -1.42 0.97
N MET A 145 -12.63 -1.60 1.74
CA MET A 145 -11.48 -2.45 1.36
C MET A 145 -11.92 -3.88 1.03
N ALA A 146 -12.84 -4.46 1.80
CA ALA A 146 -13.36 -5.80 1.54
C ALA A 146 -14.15 -5.88 0.22
N ALA A 147 -14.82 -4.80 -0.18
CA ALA A 147 -15.51 -4.73 -1.48
C ALA A 147 -14.49 -4.59 -2.64
N ILE A 148 -13.49 -3.72 -2.49
CA ILE A 148 -12.40 -3.49 -3.46
C ILE A 148 -11.60 -4.79 -3.68
N ALA A 149 -11.30 -5.53 -2.63
CA ALA A 149 -10.53 -6.77 -2.65
C ALA A 149 -11.17 -7.90 -3.48
N ARG A 150 -12.48 -7.85 -3.72
CA ARG A 150 -13.19 -8.83 -4.58
C ARG A 150 -12.82 -8.70 -6.05
N THR A 151 -12.25 -7.58 -6.45
CA THR A 151 -11.80 -7.34 -7.82
C THR A 151 -10.49 -8.10 -8.06
N ARG A 152 -10.56 -9.13 -8.90
CA ARG A 152 -9.41 -9.99 -9.19
C ARG A 152 -9.06 -10.01 -10.67
N PRO A 153 -7.76 -10.04 -11.01
CA PRO A 153 -7.33 -10.23 -12.39
C PRO A 153 -7.86 -11.58 -12.92
N ARG A 154 -8.32 -11.58 -14.16
CA ARG A 154 -8.85 -12.77 -14.82
C ARG A 154 -7.91 -13.19 -15.95
N ARG A 155 -8.02 -14.43 -16.41
CA ARG A 155 -7.33 -14.93 -17.58
C ARG A 155 -8.20 -15.93 -18.34
N THR A 156 -8.04 -15.96 -19.62
CA THR A 156 -8.66 -16.97 -20.47
C THR A 156 -7.89 -18.30 -20.33
N SER A 157 -8.60 -19.35 -19.93
CA SER A 157 -8.04 -20.70 -19.77
C SER A 157 -8.00 -21.44 -21.11
N ARG A 158 -7.08 -22.38 -21.25
CA ARG A 158 -7.12 -23.34 -22.37
C ARG A 158 -8.31 -24.31 -22.29
N ARG A 159 -8.88 -24.48 -21.08
CA ARG A 159 -10.09 -25.29 -20.88
C ARG A 159 -11.31 -24.56 -21.40
N ARG A 160 -12.21 -25.29 -22.04
CA ARG A 160 -13.48 -24.77 -22.52
C ARG A 160 -14.62 -25.22 -21.62
N ALA A 161 -15.67 -24.42 -21.56
CA ALA A 161 -16.91 -24.72 -20.85
C ALA A 161 -18.10 -24.57 -21.82
N PRO A 162 -19.21 -25.26 -21.55
CA PRO A 162 -20.44 -25.05 -22.29
C PRO A 162 -20.88 -23.59 -22.26
N ASP A 163 -21.18 -23.04 -23.43
CA ASP A 163 -21.61 -21.67 -23.60
C ASP A 163 -22.50 -21.57 -24.84
N PRO A 164 -23.75 -21.12 -24.74
CA PRO A 164 -24.64 -20.99 -25.89
C PRO A 164 -24.12 -20.02 -26.97
N ARG A 165 -23.29 -19.05 -26.56
CA ARG A 165 -22.64 -18.09 -27.47
C ARG A 165 -21.17 -18.45 -27.75
N GLY A 166 -20.80 -19.71 -27.57
CA GLY A 166 -19.43 -20.18 -27.75
C GLY A 166 -18.96 -20.11 -29.22
N ASP A 167 -17.64 -20.10 -29.38
CA ASP A 167 -16.95 -20.03 -30.67
C ASP A 167 -16.65 -21.41 -31.28
N ARG A 168 -16.95 -22.49 -30.57
CA ARG A 168 -16.65 -23.86 -31.03
C ARG A 168 -17.73 -24.86 -30.63
N LEU A 169 -18.09 -25.79 -31.52
CA LEU A 169 -19.03 -26.87 -31.26
C LEU A 169 -18.51 -27.84 -30.16
N ASP A 170 -19.39 -28.19 -29.23
CA ASP A 170 -19.11 -29.23 -28.22
C ASP A 170 -19.56 -30.61 -28.69
N MET A 171 -18.79 -31.16 -29.63
CA MET A 171 -19.08 -32.47 -30.25
C MET A 171 -19.31 -33.56 -29.21
N ARG A 172 -18.58 -33.55 -28.10
CA ARG A 172 -18.73 -34.55 -27.03
C ARG A 172 -20.11 -34.51 -26.35
N ARG A 173 -20.64 -33.31 -26.11
CA ARG A 173 -21.98 -33.15 -25.56
C ARG A 173 -23.06 -33.41 -26.61
N MET A 174 -22.83 -32.98 -27.84
CA MET A 174 -23.76 -33.26 -28.96
C MET A 174 -23.91 -34.78 -29.16
N LEU A 175 -22.82 -35.54 -29.29
CA LEU A 175 -22.85 -37.00 -29.44
C LEU A 175 -23.55 -37.67 -28.27
N ARG A 176 -23.28 -37.27 -27.01
CA ARG A 176 -24.01 -37.84 -25.87
C ARG A 176 -25.50 -37.53 -25.89
N ARG A 177 -25.91 -36.42 -26.48
CA ARG A 177 -27.33 -36.05 -26.59
C ARG A 177 -27.99 -36.81 -27.73
N CYS A 178 -27.32 -36.93 -28.89
CA CYS A 178 -27.78 -37.74 -30.02
C CYS A 178 -28.05 -39.21 -29.62
N LEU A 179 -27.12 -39.81 -28.86
CA LEU A 179 -27.30 -41.20 -28.39
C LEU A 179 -28.54 -41.38 -27.45
N ARG A 180 -28.98 -40.34 -26.81
CA ARG A 180 -30.18 -40.36 -25.95
C ARG A 180 -31.47 -40.11 -26.74
N SER A 181 -31.40 -39.45 -27.89
CA SER A 181 -32.54 -39.13 -28.75
C SER A 181 -32.69 -40.04 -29.96
N GLY A 182 -32.04 -41.22 -29.94
CA GLY A 182 -32.18 -42.19 -31.05
C GLY A 182 -31.26 -41.96 -32.21
N GLY A 183 -30.26 -41.07 -32.09
CA GLY A 183 -29.25 -40.88 -33.12
C GLY A 183 -29.32 -39.55 -33.88
N ASP A 184 -30.42 -38.82 -33.78
CA ASP A 184 -30.59 -37.56 -34.49
C ASP A 184 -29.94 -36.37 -33.77
N PRO A 185 -29.12 -35.54 -34.44
CA PRO A 185 -28.54 -34.34 -33.86
C PRO A 185 -29.60 -33.21 -33.81
N VAL A 186 -30.28 -33.08 -32.67
CA VAL A 186 -31.39 -32.12 -32.52
C VAL A 186 -30.91 -30.69 -32.24
N ASP A 187 -29.74 -30.53 -31.57
CA ASP A 187 -29.26 -29.23 -31.16
C ASP A 187 -27.77 -29.04 -31.37
N GLN A 188 -27.39 -27.84 -31.79
CA GLN A 188 -25.98 -27.42 -31.80
C GLN A 188 -25.59 -26.93 -30.42
N LEU A 189 -24.68 -27.62 -29.76
CA LEU A 189 -24.13 -27.24 -28.46
C LEU A 189 -22.75 -26.63 -28.65
N TRP A 190 -22.61 -25.41 -28.10
CA TRP A 190 -21.43 -24.61 -28.22
C TRP A 190 -20.63 -24.59 -26.91
N LYS A 191 -19.34 -24.23 -27.00
CA LYS A 191 -18.42 -24.00 -25.89
C LYS A 191 -17.49 -22.85 -26.18
N SER A 192 -17.16 -22.08 -25.14
CA SER A 192 -16.16 -21.01 -25.16
C SER A 192 -14.97 -21.32 -24.23
N ARG A 193 -13.90 -20.55 -24.34
CA ARG A 193 -12.79 -20.63 -23.38
C ARG A 193 -13.24 -20.15 -22.01
N LYS A 194 -13.00 -20.94 -20.97
CA LYS A 194 -13.37 -20.60 -19.59
C LYS A 194 -12.50 -19.46 -19.08
N VAL A 195 -13.12 -18.37 -18.64
CA VAL A 195 -12.45 -17.29 -17.90
C VAL A 195 -12.32 -17.70 -16.44
N VAL A 196 -11.11 -17.65 -15.89
CA VAL A 196 -10.78 -18.04 -14.52
C VAL A 196 -9.97 -16.93 -13.84
N PRO A 197 -10.05 -16.81 -12.51
CA PRO A 197 -9.18 -15.89 -11.79
C PRO A 197 -7.71 -16.20 -12.07
N ARG A 198 -6.90 -15.15 -12.26
CA ARG A 198 -5.45 -15.25 -12.34
C ARG A 198 -4.88 -15.37 -10.93
N LYS A 199 -3.75 -16.04 -10.77
CA LYS A 199 -3.06 -16.06 -9.50
C LYS A 199 -2.57 -14.65 -9.15
N LEU A 200 -2.66 -14.31 -7.89
CA LEU A 200 -2.20 -13.05 -7.32
C LEU A 200 -1.20 -13.35 -6.20
N VAL A 201 -0.04 -12.76 -6.28
CA VAL A 201 0.98 -12.80 -5.23
C VAL A 201 1.12 -11.39 -4.68
N VAL A 202 1.05 -11.23 -3.38
CA VAL A 202 1.27 -9.94 -2.74
C VAL A 202 2.45 -10.06 -1.78
N LEU A 203 3.43 -9.18 -1.96
CA LEU A 203 4.61 -9.02 -1.12
C LEU A 203 4.47 -7.68 -0.40
N CYS A 204 4.27 -7.68 0.92
CA CYS A 204 4.01 -6.49 1.71
C CYS A 204 5.18 -6.20 2.65
N ASP A 205 5.69 -5.00 2.56
CA ASP A 205 6.69 -4.46 3.47
C ASP A 205 6.04 -4.15 4.83
N VAL A 206 6.66 -4.66 5.90
CA VAL A 206 6.24 -4.44 7.30
C VAL A 206 7.32 -3.76 8.12
N SER A 207 8.21 -3.02 7.45
CA SER A 207 9.25 -2.21 8.08
C SER A 207 8.66 -1.04 8.88
N GLY A 208 9.48 -0.44 9.75
CA GLY A 208 9.06 0.67 10.60
C GLY A 208 8.56 1.89 9.83
N SER A 209 9.08 2.17 8.63
CA SER A 209 8.58 3.24 7.75
C SER A 209 7.16 2.99 7.24
N MET A 210 6.74 1.72 7.20
CA MET A 210 5.43 1.29 6.73
C MET A 210 4.39 1.13 7.85
N ASP A 211 4.79 1.28 9.13
CA ASP A 211 3.96 0.96 10.31
C ASP A 211 2.59 1.67 10.29
N ALA A 212 2.55 2.94 9.91
CA ALA A 212 1.32 3.72 9.80
C ALA A 212 0.31 3.12 8.78
N TYR A 213 0.80 2.41 7.77
CA TYR A 213 0.00 1.80 6.70
C TYR A 213 -0.20 0.30 6.89
N ALA A 214 0.65 -0.32 7.69
CA ALA A 214 0.74 -1.77 7.84
C ALA A 214 -0.59 -2.40 8.24
N ARG A 215 -1.30 -1.79 9.19
CA ARG A 215 -2.62 -2.26 9.61
C ARG A 215 -3.64 -2.25 8.46
N ALA A 216 -3.71 -1.14 7.71
CA ALA A 216 -4.62 -1.02 6.57
C ALA A 216 -4.30 -2.04 5.48
N LEU A 217 -3.01 -2.20 5.18
CA LEU A 217 -2.55 -3.15 4.18
C LEU A 217 -2.83 -4.60 4.58
N LEU A 218 -2.66 -4.97 5.85
CA LEU A 218 -3.01 -6.30 6.33
C LEU A 218 -4.50 -6.60 6.25
N PHE A 219 -5.36 -5.65 6.60
CA PHE A 219 -6.81 -5.82 6.40
C PHE A 219 -7.16 -6.01 4.93
N PHE A 220 -6.51 -5.24 4.05
CA PHE A 220 -6.69 -5.39 2.62
C PHE A 220 -6.18 -6.76 2.12
N LEU A 221 -5.02 -7.22 2.60
CA LEU A 221 -4.47 -8.55 2.31
C LEU A 221 -5.38 -9.66 2.81
N HIS A 222 -5.89 -9.55 4.04
CA HIS A 222 -6.88 -10.48 4.59
C HIS A 222 -8.12 -10.57 3.68
N ALA A 223 -8.65 -9.42 3.28
CA ALA A 223 -9.81 -9.37 2.38
C ALA A 223 -9.51 -10.01 1.02
N ILE A 224 -8.32 -9.79 0.44
CA ILE A 224 -7.89 -10.41 -0.83
C ILE A 224 -7.73 -11.92 -0.68
N VAL A 225 -7.08 -12.39 0.38
CA VAL A 225 -6.89 -13.84 0.65
C VAL A 225 -8.24 -14.51 0.83
N GLY A 226 -9.19 -13.87 1.53
CA GLY A 226 -10.57 -14.34 1.72
C GLY A 226 -11.37 -14.50 0.42
N THR A 227 -10.93 -13.91 -0.71
CA THR A 227 -11.60 -14.10 -2.03
C THR A 227 -11.41 -15.49 -2.63
N GLY A 228 -10.58 -16.35 -2.03
CA GLY A 228 -10.43 -17.77 -2.37
C GLY A 228 -9.11 -18.16 -2.99
N HIS A 229 -9.06 -19.37 -3.56
CA HIS A 229 -7.85 -20.00 -4.05
C HIS A 229 -7.09 -19.18 -5.12
N GLY A 230 -5.76 -19.25 -5.04
CA GLY A 230 -4.85 -18.64 -6.02
C GLY A 230 -4.36 -17.25 -5.62
N VAL A 231 -4.52 -16.86 -4.36
CA VAL A 231 -3.84 -15.73 -3.73
C VAL A 231 -2.78 -16.26 -2.79
N GLU A 232 -1.59 -15.68 -2.86
CA GLU A 232 -0.52 -15.92 -1.90
C GLU A 232 -0.06 -14.56 -1.35
N ALA A 233 0.00 -14.44 -0.03
CA ALA A 233 0.40 -13.24 0.69
C ALA A 233 1.66 -13.50 1.50
N PHE A 234 2.59 -12.56 1.41
CA PHE A 234 3.86 -12.58 2.12
C PHE A 234 4.09 -11.22 2.77
N ALA A 235 4.69 -11.22 3.95
CA ALA A 235 5.30 -10.04 4.55
C ALA A 235 6.81 -10.12 4.44
N PHE A 236 7.47 -8.99 4.34
CA PHE A 236 8.91 -8.91 4.41
C PHE A 236 9.37 -7.67 5.20
N GLY A 237 10.42 -7.85 5.96
CA GLY A 237 11.21 -6.86 6.65
C GLY A 237 12.67 -7.27 6.50
N THR A 238 13.29 -7.83 7.54
CA THR A 238 14.60 -8.46 7.44
C THR A 238 14.55 -9.87 6.85
N ARG A 239 13.39 -10.54 6.93
CA ARG A 239 13.10 -11.88 6.38
C ARG A 239 11.77 -11.90 5.63
N LEU A 240 11.63 -12.89 4.75
CA LEU A 240 10.37 -13.16 4.06
C LEU A 240 9.51 -14.13 4.87
N THR A 241 8.28 -13.76 5.16
CA THR A 241 7.30 -14.58 5.90
C THR A 241 6.05 -14.80 5.07
N ARG A 242 5.60 -16.06 4.93
CA ARG A 242 4.38 -16.38 4.19
C ARG A 242 3.17 -16.27 5.10
N LEU A 243 2.29 -15.32 4.84
CA LEU A 243 1.09 -15.01 5.65
C LEU A 243 -0.21 -15.62 5.11
N THR A 244 -0.18 -16.33 3.99
CA THR A 244 -1.40 -16.84 3.33
C THR A 244 -2.29 -17.66 4.26
N THR A 245 -1.68 -18.49 5.12
CA THR A 245 -2.42 -19.37 6.05
C THR A 245 -3.02 -18.58 7.19
N ASP A 246 -2.25 -17.63 7.75
CA ASP A 246 -2.64 -16.83 8.91
C ASP A 246 -3.77 -15.88 8.57
N LEU A 247 -3.69 -15.26 7.39
CA LEU A 247 -4.73 -14.40 6.83
C LEU A 247 -5.96 -15.16 6.31
N GLY A 248 -5.92 -16.49 6.25
CA GLY A 248 -7.03 -17.33 5.77
C GLY A 248 -8.16 -17.53 6.78
N THR A 249 -8.04 -17.04 8.00
CA THR A 249 -9.08 -17.11 9.04
C THR A 249 -10.25 -16.17 8.72
N ARG A 250 -11.47 -16.50 9.18
CA ARG A 250 -12.66 -15.66 8.92
C ARG A 250 -12.69 -14.36 9.72
N ASP A 251 -12.13 -14.39 10.92
CA ASP A 251 -12.04 -13.23 11.80
C ASP A 251 -10.84 -12.37 11.40
N PRO A 252 -11.04 -11.12 10.96
CA PRO A 252 -9.96 -10.24 10.55
C PRO A 252 -8.99 -9.89 11.68
N GLU A 253 -9.48 -9.65 12.90
CA GLU A 253 -8.62 -9.29 14.04
C GLU A 253 -7.75 -10.48 14.46
N ALA A 254 -8.32 -11.69 14.51
CA ALA A 254 -7.55 -12.90 14.76
C ALA A 254 -6.53 -13.20 13.65
N ALA A 255 -6.87 -12.89 12.40
CA ALA A 255 -5.94 -13.02 11.27
C ALA A 255 -4.77 -12.05 11.39
N LEU A 256 -5.03 -10.80 11.75
CA LEU A 256 -3.99 -9.80 11.97
C LEU A 256 -3.07 -10.15 13.14
N ALA A 257 -3.65 -10.55 14.28
CA ALA A 257 -2.86 -10.97 15.44
C ALA A 257 -1.88 -12.09 15.06
N ARG A 258 -2.35 -13.13 14.38
CA ARG A 258 -1.49 -14.23 13.89
C ARG A 258 -0.44 -13.76 12.90
N ALA A 259 -0.82 -12.90 11.94
CA ALA A 259 0.12 -12.37 10.96
C ALA A 259 1.24 -11.56 11.62
N THR A 260 0.90 -10.76 12.64
CA THR A 260 1.87 -9.98 13.42
C THR A 260 2.78 -10.88 14.28
N GLU A 261 2.23 -11.93 14.92
CA GLU A 261 3.01 -12.92 15.67
C GLU A 261 3.97 -13.71 14.76
N THR A 262 3.52 -14.07 13.55
CA THR A 262 4.31 -14.84 12.58
C THR A 262 5.41 -13.98 11.93
N ALA A 263 5.13 -12.71 11.67
CA ALA A 263 6.10 -11.75 11.14
C ALA A 263 6.96 -11.15 12.28
N ILE A 264 7.88 -11.95 12.82
CA ILE A 264 8.74 -11.62 13.97
C ILE A 264 9.54 -10.31 13.77
N ASP A 265 9.81 -9.94 12.52
CA ASP A 265 10.62 -8.77 12.16
C ASP A 265 9.78 -7.50 11.91
N TRP A 266 8.59 -7.43 12.48
CA TRP A 266 7.71 -6.27 12.37
C TRP A 266 8.38 -5.00 12.92
N GLY A 267 8.41 -3.93 12.13
CA GLY A 267 9.07 -2.68 12.54
C GLY A 267 10.60 -2.69 12.45
N SER A 268 11.22 -3.79 12.00
CA SER A 268 12.65 -3.87 11.73
C SER A 268 13.01 -3.24 10.38
N GLY A 269 14.31 -3.11 10.08
CA GLY A 269 14.77 -2.58 8.79
C GLY A 269 14.37 -3.46 7.61
N THR A 270 14.39 -2.89 6.40
CA THR A 270 13.94 -3.57 5.17
C THR A 270 15.12 -4.12 4.37
N ARG A 271 15.02 -5.39 3.97
CA ARG A 271 15.93 -6.09 3.05
C ARG A 271 15.15 -6.60 1.85
N ILE A 272 14.72 -5.68 0.98
CA ILE A 272 13.86 -5.99 -0.19
C ILE A 272 14.58 -6.98 -1.10
N GLY A 273 15.86 -6.72 -1.42
CA GLY A 273 16.67 -7.56 -2.30
C GLY A 273 16.76 -9.00 -1.82
N ASN A 274 17.04 -9.21 -0.53
CA ASN A 274 17.13 -10.54 0.07
C ASN A 274 15.77 -11.25 0.10
N SER A 275 14.71 -10.52 0.44
CA SER A 275 13.35 -11.06 0.45
C SER A 275 12.86 -11.47 -0.94
N LEU A 276 13.18 -10.68 -1.98
CA LEU A 276 12.91 -11.04 -3.37
C LEU A 276 13.74 -12.26 -3.82
N ALA A 277 15.01 -12.35 -3.40
CA ALA A 277 15.87 -13.52 -3.69
C ALA A 277 15.28 -14.79 -3.06
N GLU A 278 14.89 -14.74 -1.79
CA GLU A 278 14.24 -15.84 -1.09
C GLU A 278 12.90 -16.21 -1.75
N PHE A 279 12.07 -15.22 -2.09
CA PHE A 279 10.82 -15.46 -2.80
C PHE A 279 11.05 -16.20 -4.13
N ASN A 280 11.97 -15.72 -4.95
CA ASN A 280 12.27 -16.31 -6.25
C ASN A 280 12.80 -17.74 -6.12
N ALA A 281 13.67 -18.01 -5.13
CA ALA A 281 14.29 -19.31 -4.92
C ALA A 281 13.31 -20.34 -4.33
N VAL A 282 12.53 -19.96 -3.31
CA VAL A 282 11.73 -20.90 -2.53
C VAL A 282 10.29 -21.00 -3.07
N TYR A 283 9.68 -19.85 -3.37
CA TYR A 283 8.24 -19.78 -3.69
C TYR A 283 7.96 -19.50 -5.17
N GLY A 284 8.86 -18.81 -5.86
CA GLY A 284 8.62 -18.29 -7.22
C GLY A 284 8.12 -19.33 -8.21
N ARG A 285 8.74 -20.50 -8.24
CA ARG A 285 8.35 -21.60 -9.14
C ARG A 285 6.89 -22.05 -8.95
N ARG A 286 6.40 -22.07 -7.71
CA ARG A 286 5.04 -22.51 -7.38
C ARG A 286 4.04 -21.36 -7.45
N ALA A 287 4.40 -20.20 -6.88
CA ALA A 287 3.52 -19.05 -6.77
C ALA A 287 3.24 -18.41 -8.14
N LEU A 288 4.26 -18.29 -8.99
CA LEU A 288 4.17 -17.62 -10.30
C LEU A 288 3.65 -18.50 -11.44
N THR A 289 3.28 -19.77 -11.15
CA THR A 289 2.72 -20.64 -12.19
C THR A 289 1.51 -20.04 -12.88
N ARG A 290 1.40 -20.25 -14.19
CA ARG A 290 0.28 -19.81 -15.04
C ARG A 290 0.18 -18.29 -15.19
N GLY A 291 1.30 -17.59 -15.06
CA GLY A 291 1.37 -16.15 -15.23
C GLY A 291 0.60 -15.41 -14.11
N ALA A 292 1.13 -15.45 -12.90
CA ALA A 292 0.60 -14.70 -11.76
C ALA A 292 0.87 -13.20 -11.92
N VAL A 293 0.00 -12.38 -11.37
CA VAL A 293 0.28 -10.95 -11.11
C VAL A 293 0.96 -10.85 -9.75
N VAL A 294 2.02 -10.07 -9.69
CA VAL A 294 2.74 -9.77 -8.45
C VAL A 294 2.43 -8.33 -8.06
N VAL A 295 1.98 -8.12 -6.83
CA VAL A 295 1.83 -6.81 -6.21
C VAL A 295 2.88 -6.70 -5.13
N ILE A 296 3.74 -5.69 -5.22
CA ILE A 296 4.72 -5.36 -4.19
C ILE A 296 4.26 -4.06 -3.53
N VAL A 297 4.13 -4.09 -2.21
CA VAL A 297 3.73 -2.91 -1.41
C VAL A 297 4.92 -2.52 -0.55
N SER A 298 5.60 -1.44 -0.89
CA SER A 298 6.80 -0.95 -0.18
C SER A 298 7.10 0.49 -0.60
N ASP A 299 7.74 1.24 0.27
CA ASP A 299 8.30 2.56 -0.02
C ASP A 299 9.58 2.49 -0.87
N GLY A 300 10.17 1.31 -1.00
CA GLY A 300 11.37 1.06 -1.81
C GLY A 300 12.68 1.41 -1.11
N TRP A 301 12.65 1.66 0.19
CA TRP A 301 13.86 1.85 0.98
C TRP A 301 14.58 0.52 1.20
N GLU A 302 15.82 0.42 0.74
CA GLU A 302 16.68 -0.76 0.85
C GLU A 302 17.81 -0.50 1.83
N ARG A 303 17.99 -1.44 2.76
CA ARG A 303 19.08 -1.36 3.74
C ARG A 303 20.43 -1.84 3.18
N ASP A 304 20.37 -2.83 2.29
CA ASP A 304 21.55 -3.50 1.73
C ASP A 304 21.86 -3.00 0.31
N ASP A 305 22.39 -3.85 -0.58
CA ASP A 305 22.75 -3.52 -1.96
C ASP A 305 21.52 -3.35 -2.88
N PRO A 306 21.19 -2.14 -3.34
CA PRO A 306 20.11 -1.94 -4.32
C PRO A 306 20.29 -2.73 -5.62
N GLY A 307 21.53 -3.09 -5.98
CA GLY A 307 21.83 -3.91 -7.15
C GLY A 307 21.26 -5.33 -7.05
N LEU A 308 21.09 -5.85 -5.83
CA LEU A 308 20.42 -7.13 -5.62
C LEU A 308 18.94 -7.05 -6.02
N ILE A 309 18.25 -5.97 -5.67
CA ILE A 309 16.86 -5.74 -6.08
C ILE A 309 16.73 -5.82 -7.60
N GLY A 310 17.57 -5.09 -8.34
CA GLY A 310 17.56 -5.12 -9.80
C GLY A 310 17.71 -6.55 -10.36
N ARG A 311 18.68 -7.31 -9.85
CA ARG A 311 18.89 -8.72 -10.28
C ARG A 311 17.68 -9.60 -10.02
N GLU A 312 17.05 -9.46 -8.86
CA GLU A 312 15.90 -10.29 -8.47
C GLU A 312 14.62 -9.85 -9.18
N MET A 313 14.46 -8.54 -9.43
CA MET A 313 13.34 -8.01 -10.23
C MET A 313 13.40 -8.49 -11.68
N VAL A 314 14.59 -8.66 -12.30
CA VAL A 314 14.74 -9.29 -13.63
C VAL A 314 14.16 -10.71 -13.63
N LYS A 315 14.48 -11.51 -12.59
CA LYS A 315 13.97 -12.89 -12.49
C LYS A 315 12.45 -12.89 -12.30
N LEU A 316 11.97 -12.01 -11.45
CA LEU A 316 10.54 -11.85 -11.16
C LEU A 316 9.77 -11.43 -12.41
N ALA A 317 10.25 -10.44 -13.16
CA ALA A 317 9.62 -9.94 -14.38
C ALA A 317 9.53 -11.01 -15.49
N ARG A 318 10.52 -11.90 -15.58
CA ARG A 318 10.49 -13.03 -16.52
C ARG A 318 9.46 -14.11 -16.17
N ALA A 319 9.16 -14.28 -14.88
CA ALA A 319 8.28 -15.33 -14.38
C ALA A 319 6.84 -14.84 -14.14
N ALA A 320 6.65 -13.59 -13.77
CA ALA A 320 5.37 -12.95 -13.55
C ALA A 320 4.68 -12.57 -14.87
N TYR A 321 3.37 -12.42 -14.84
CA TYR A 321 2.60 -11.86 -15.95
C TYR A 321 2.63 -10.33 -15.96
N ALA A 322 2.57 -9.73 -14.78
CA ALA A 322 2.73 -8.31 -14.55
C ALA A 322 3.19 -8.07 -13.12
N ILE A 323 3.95 -7.00 -12.93
CA ILE A 323 4.38 -6.49 -11.63
C ILE A 323 3.75 -5.12 -11.40
N VAL A 324 3.01 -5.01 -10.29
CA VAL A 324 2.43 -3.77 -9.81
C VAL A 324 3.15 -3.38 -8.52
N TRP A 325 3.71 -2.19 -8.47
CA TRP A 325 4.31 -1.67 -7.26
C TRP A 325 3.41 -0.59 -6.66
N VAL A 326 3.07 -0.76 -5.40
CA VAL A 326 2.25 0.16 -4.64
C VAL A 326 3.14 0.80 -3.57
N ASN A 327 3.28 2.11 -3.65
CA ASN A 327 4.07 2.86 -2.67
C ASN A 327 3.14 3.82 -1.92
N PRO A 328 2.93 3.65 -0.60
CA PRO A 328 2.08 4.54 0.18
C PRO A 328 2.57 5.99 0.18
N LEU A 329 3.88 6.21 0.13
CA LEU A 329 4.47 7.56 0.14
C LEU A 329 4.27 8.31 -1.19
N LYS A 330 3.94 7.61 -2.28
CA LYS A 330 3.67 8.23 -3.60
C LYS A 330 2.42 9.14 -3.60
N GLY A 331 1.61 9.10 -2.56
CA GLY A 331 0.47 10.02 -2.38
C GLY A 331 0.88 11.48 -2.17
N SER A 332 2.10 11.74 -1.72
CA SER A 332 2.62 13.11 -1.60
C SER A 332 2.90 13.72 -2.97
N PRO A 333 2.44 14.95 -3.24
CA PRO A 333 2.73 15.66 -4.51
C PRO A 333 4.23 15.87 -4.76
N GLU A 334 5.03 15.89 -3.71
CA GLU A 334 6.49 16.10 -3.76
C GLU A 334 7.29 14.78 -3.80
N TYR A 335 6.59 13.64 -3.88
CA TYR A 335 7.25 12.35 -3.91
C TYR A 335 8.07 12.16 -5.18
N GLU A 336 9.36 11.92 -5.03
CA GLU A 336 10.25 11.45 -6.08
C GLU A 336 10.82 10.06 -5.72
N PRO A 337 10.93 9.13 -6.67
CA PRO A 337 11.43 7.77 -6.44
C PRO A 337 12.97 7.78 -6.27
N LEU A 338 13.48 8.50 -5.27
CA LEU A 338 14.90 8.68 -5.02
C LEU A 338 15.55 7.52 -4.28
N ALA A 339 14.75 6.72 -3.54
CA ALA A 339 15.24 5.54 -2.83
C ALA A 339 15.99 4.59 -3.77
N GLY A 340 17.18 4.15 -3.38
CA GLY A 340 18.04 3.31 -4.22
C GLY A 340 17.38 2.03 -4.67
N GLY A 341 16.62 1.38 -3.77
CA GLY A 341 15.84 0.19 -4.08
C GLY A 341 14.72 0.47 -5.10
N MET A 342 14.01 1.59 -4.94
CA MET A 342 12.97 1.99 -5.89
C MET A 342 13.54 2.23 -7.29
N ARG A 343 14.65 2.95 -7.39
CA ARG A 343 15.33 3.21 -8.67
C ARG A 343 15.77 1.92 -9.37
N ALA A 344 16.26 0.94 -8.60
CA ALA A 344 16.67 -0.36 -9.12
C ALA A 344 15.47 -1.21 -9.58
N ALA A 345 14.31 -1.07 -8.96
CA ALA A 345 13.09 -1.81 -9.28
C ALA A 345 12.30 -1.23 -10.47
N LEU A 346 12.28 0.11 -10.62
CA LEU A 346 11.44 0.84 -11.59
C LEU A 346 11.46 0.29 -13.03
N PRO A 347 12.62 -0.11 -13.63
CA PRO A 347 12.65 -0.62 -15.00
C PRO A 347 11.84 -1.91 -15.20
N PHE A 348 11.50 -2.61 -14.14
CA PHE A 348 10.82 -3.92 -14.17
C PHE A 348 9.37 -3.85 -13.70
N ILE A 349 8.87 -2.66 -13.38
CA ILE A 349 7.52 -2.43 -12.89
C ILE A 349 6.59 -2.07 -14.05
N ASP A 350 5.52 -2.84 -14.23
CA ASP A 350 4.49 -2.55 -15.25
C ASP A 350 3.56 -1.41 -14.83
N ARG A 351 3.27 -1.28 -13.53
CA ARG A 351 2.43 -0.23 -12.94
C ARG A 351 2.98 0.22 -11.59
N PHE A 352 3.16 1.51 -11.42
CA PHE A 352 3.58 2.14 -10.18
C PHE A 352 2.46 3.01 -9.62
N LEU A 353 1.86 2.62 -8.49
CA LEU A 353 0.64 3.20 -7.93
C LEU A 353 0.89 3.78 -6.54
N PRO A 354 0.12 4.79 -6.11
CA PRO A 354 0.03 5.16 -4.69
C PRO A 354 -0.68 4.08 -3.87
N GLY A 355 -0.60 4.17 -2.52
CA GLY A 355 -1.19 3.17 -1.63
C GLY A 355 -1.62 3.73 -0.27
N HIS A 356 -1.80 5.04 -0.13
CA HIS A 356 -2.00 5.74 1.13
C HIS A 356 -3.47 5.89 1.55
N ASN A 357 -4.44 5.70 0.64
CA ASN A 357 -5.87 5.91 0.89
C ASN A 357 -6.74 4.90 0.15
N LEU A 358 -8.07 4.94 0.39
CA LEU A 358 -9.02 4.03 -0.26
C LEU A 358 -9.05 4.21 -1.78
N ARG A 359 -8.97 5.44 -2.28
CA ARG A 359 -8.95 5.74 -3.71
C ARG A 359 -7.79 5.06 -4.42
N SER A 360 -6.62 5.03 -3.79
CA SER A 360 -5.44 4.33 -4.33
C SER A 360 -5.63 2.81 -4.37
N LEU A 361 -6.35 2.23 -3.41
CA LEU A 361 -6.71 0.80 -3.46
C LEU A 361 -7.76 0.50 -4.53
N GLU A 362 -8.70 1.42 -4.80
CA GLU A 362 -9.64 1.31 -5.91
C GLU A 362 -8.91 1.38 -7.26
N GLU A 363 -7.92 2.26 -7.39
CA GLU A 363 -7.05 2.35 -8.57
C GLU A 363 -6.28 1.03 -8.77
N LEU A 364 -5.72 0.46 -7.72
CA LEU A 364 -5.08 -0.86 -7.75
C LEU A 364 -6.06 -1.92 -8.25
N ALA A 365 -7.29 -1.97 -7.71
CA ALA A 365 -8.32 -2.91 -8.15
C ALA A 365 -8.69 -2.73 -9.62
N ALA A 366 -8.84 -1.50 -10.10
CA ALA A 366 -9.11 -1.18 -11.50
C ALA A 366 -7.96 -1.63 -12.42
N VAL A 367 -6.71 -1.40 -12.01
CA VAL A 367 -5.52 -1.88 -12.73
C VAL A 367 -5.50 -3.41 -12.78
N LEU A 368 -5.74 -4.09 -11.65
CA LEU A 368 -5.80 -5.55 -11.59
C LEU A 368 -6.91 -6.12 -12.49
N ALA A 369 -8.07 -5.49 -12.55
CA ALA A 369 -9.16 -5.88 -13.47
C ALA A 369 -8.82 -5.65 -14.94
N GLY A 370 -8.03 -4.61 -15.25
CA GLY A 370 -7.64 -4.22 -16.61
C GLY A 370 -6.44 -4.98 -17.19
N ILE A 371 -5.70 -5.72 -16.37
CA ILE A 371 -4.46 -6.41 -16.79
C ILE A 371 -4.70 -7.44 -17.93
N GLU A 372 -5.92 -7.97 -18.08
CA GLU A 372 -6.25 -8.90 -19.18
C GLU A 372 -6.23 -8.28 -20.58
N ARG A 373 -6.48 -6.98 -20.71
CA ARG A 373 -6.70 -6.32 -22.00
C ARG A 373 -5.40 -6.05 -22.79
N ARG A 374 -4.22 -6.22 -22.19
CA ARG A 374 -2.94 -5.85 -22.82
C ARG A 374 -2.36 -6.82 -23.83
N HIS A 375 -2.83 -8.08 -23.86
CA HIS A 375 -2.32 -9.11 -24.79
C HIS A 375 -3.37 -9.58 -25.79
N ALA A 376 -4.42 -8.81 -26.03
CA ALA A 376 -5.43 -9.06 -27.03
C ALA A 376 -5.33 -8.06 -28.21
N ALA A 377 -4.22 -7.30 -28.27
CA ALA A 377 -3.91 -6.42 -29.41
C ALA A 377 -2.69 -6.96 -30.17
#